data_3c7799055a79593ab25edeadaffe7088
#
_entry.id   3c7799055a79593ab25edeadaffe7088
#
_cell.length_a   1.000
_cell.length_b   1.000
_cell.length_c   1.000
_cell.angle_alpha   90.00
_cell.angle_beta   90.00
_cell.angle_gamma   90.00
#
_symmetry.space_group_name_H-M   'P 1'
#
loop_
_entity.id
_entity.type
_entity.pdbx_description
1 polymer ?
#
loop_
_entity_poly.entity_id
_entity_poly.type
_entity_poly.pdbx_seq_one_letter_code
_entity_poly.pdbx_strand_id
1 'polypeptide(L)'
;SRTLLTLLLPMLALTAQAQTVDVEAAELLARKSHCTKCHASARERTGPALKTIAEKYRGRDDAVAVLVKHITTGPKIVIDDEEETHKTLRLEDEAQILNLVRYILSH
;
A
#
# COMPACT_ATOMS: atom_id res chain seq x y z
N SER A 1 19.70 -10.57 -58.47
CA SER A 1 19.42 -9.59 -57.39
C SER A 1 18.76 -10.31 -56.21
N ARG A 2 19.45 -10.34 -55.08
CA ARG A 2 18.92 -10.90 -53.84
C ARG A 2 18.20 -9.78 -53.08
N THR A 3 16.89 -9.83 -53.06
CA THR A 3 16.06 -8.93 -52.25
C THR A 3 16.07 -9.43 -50.79
N LEU A 4 16.78 -8.72 -49.93
CA LEU A 4 16.72 -8.91 -48.48
C LEU A 4 15.39 -8.38 -47.96
N LEU A 5 14.47 -9.29 -47.63
CA LEU A 5 13.20 -8.94 -46.96
C LEU A 5 13.49 -8.75 -45.48
N THR A 6 13.63 -7.51 -45.06
CA THR A 6 13.79 -7.15 -43.64
C THR A 6 12.43 -7.31 -42.96
N LEU A 7 12.25 -8.40 -42.22
CA LEU A 7 11.10 -8.57 -41.30
C LEU A 7 11.29 -7.61 -40.11
N LEU A 8 10.57 -6.51 -40.13
CA LEU A 8 10.36 -5.66 -38.95
C LEU A 8 9.40 -6.39 -38.00
N LEU A 9 9.94 -7.00 -36.95
CA LEU A 9 9.10 -7.44 -35.83
C LEU A 9 8.58 -6.22 -35.08
N PRO A 10 7.26 -6.10 -34.85
CA PRO A 10 6.75 -5.06 -34.00
C PRO A 10 7.17 -5.37 -32.55
N MET A 11 7.94 -4.46 -31.96
CA MET A 11 8.23 -4.47 -30.54
C MET A 11 6.94 -4.15 -29.80
N LEU A 12 6.29 -5.18 -29.23
CA LEU A 12 5.18 -4.96 -28.31
C LEU A 12 5.74 -4.30 -27.04
N ALA A 13 5.50 -3.01 -26.91
CA ALA A 13 5.75 -2.30 -25.67
C ALA A 13 4.78 -2.84 -24.60
N LEU A 14 5.29 -3.62 -23.64
CA LEU A 14 4.57 -3.96 -22.43
C LEU A 14 4.38 -2.69 -21.62
N THR A 15 3.19 -2.07 -21.72
CA THR A 15 2.79 -1.00 -20.81
C THR A 15 2.47 -1.64 -19.47
N ALA A 16 3.30 -1.33 -18.44
CA ALA A 16 2.99 -1.67 -17.07
C ALA A 16 1.75 -0.87 -16.65
N GLN A 17 0.60 -1.55 -16.52
CA GLN A 17 -0.60 -0.92 -15.98
C GLN A 17 -0.47 -0.82 -14.46
N ALA A 18 -0.58 0.41 -13.92
CA ALA A 18 -0.75 0.61 -12.49
C ALA A 18 -2.05 -0.07 -12.04
N GLN A 19 -1.98 -0.88 -10.96
CA GLN A 19 -3.16 -1.52 -10.42
C GLN A 19 -4.09 -0.47 -9.82
N THR A 20 -5.36 -0.50 -10.23
CA THR A 20 -6.41 0.34 -9.68
C THR A 20 -6.71 -0.07 -8.24
N VAL A 21 -6.77 0.91 -7.34
CA VAL A 21 -7.15 0.69 -5.94
C VAL A 21 -8.67 0.49 -5.86
N ASP A 22 -9.08 -0.60 -5.22
CA ASP A 22 -10.47 -0.79 -4.80
C ASP A 22 -10.66 -0.10 -3.44
N VAL A 23 -11.16 1.13 -3.48
CA VAL A 23 -11.32 2.00 -2.30
C VAL A 23 -12.32 1.40 -1.32
N GLU A 24 -13.47 0.93 -1.79
CA GLU A 24 -14.52 0.36 -0.94
C GLU A 24 -14.03 -0.88 -0.19
N ALA A 25 -13.34 -1.78 -0.87
CA ALA A 25 -12.75 -2.97 -0.26
C ALA A 25 -11.67 -2.61 0.76
N ALA A 26 -10.82 -1.61 0.46
CA ALA A 26 -9.78 -1.14 1.37
C ALA A 26 -10.37 -0.51 2.63
N GLU A 27 -11.37 0.33 2.51
CA GLU A 27 -12.06 0.95 3.65
C GLU A 27 -12.76 -0.08 4.53
N LEU A 28 -13.40 -1.07 3.92
CA LEU A 28 -14.03 -2.16 4.65
C LEU A 28 -13.01 -2.97 5.45
N LEU A 29 -11.89 -3.32 4.84
CA LEU A 29 -10.80 -4.03 5.51
C LEU A 29 -10.21 -3.20 6.66
N ALA A 30 -9.98 -1.90 6.44
CA ALA A 30 -9.48 -0.99 7.45
C ALA A 30 -10.41 -0.94 8.68
N ARG A 31 -11.72 -0.84 8.47
CA ARG A 31 -12.70 -0.87 9.57
C ARG A 31 -12.71 -2.20 10.31
N LYS A 32 -12.76 -3.31 9.59
CA LYS A 32 -12.76 -4.66 10.20
C LYS A 32 -11.49 -4.95 10.99
N SER A 33 -10.37 -4.40 10.55
CA SER A 33 -9.06 -4.57 11.17
C SER A 33 -8.76 -3.52 12.24
N HIS A 34 -9.73 -2.68 12.55
CA HIS A 34 -9.61 -1.60 13.56
C HIS A 34 -8.56 -0.52 13.28
N CYS A 35 -8.14 -0.37 12.04
CA CYS A 35 -7.21 0.69 11.64
C CYS A 35 -7.78 2.08 11.94
N THR A 36 -9.07 2.24 11.75
CA THR A 36 -9.78 3.53 11.93
C THR A 36 -9.90 3.97 13.39
N LYS A 37 -9.56 3.13 14.35
CA LYS A 37 -9.47 3.54 15.75
C LYS A 37 -8.32 4.50 16.01
N CYS A 38 -7.24 4.38 15.27
CA CYS A 38 -6.02 5.15 15.44
C CYS A 38 -5.69 6.07 14.26
N HIS A 39 -6.15 5.73 13.06
CA HIS A 39 -5.84 6.47 11.85
C HIS A 39 -7.10 7.08 11.22
N ALA A 40 -7.05 8.37 10.95
CA ALA A 40 -8.01 9.07 10.09
C ALA A 40 -7.37 9.39 8.75
N SER A 41 -8.18 9.74 7.73
CA SER A 41 -7.65 10.05 6.40
C SER A 41 -6.74 11.28 6.37
N ALA A 42 -7.18 12.40 6.98
CA ALA A 42 -6.53 13.69 6.83
C ALA A 42 -6.09 14.35 8.14
N ARG A 43 -6.40 13.79 9.29
CA ARG A 43 -6.01 14.34 10.59
C ARG A 43 -5.33 13.31 11.46
N GLU A 44 -4.41 13.75 12.30
CA GLU A 44 -3.81 12.92 13.34
C GLU A 44 -4.84 12.55 14.41
N ARG A 45 -4.72 11.34 14.89
CA ARG A 45 -5.40 10.81 16.06
C ARG A 45 -4.35 10.15 16.94
N THR A 46 -4.63 8.97 17.50
CA THR A 46 -3.64 8.17 18.22
C THR A 46 -2.46 7.78 17.29
N GLY A 47 -2.77 7.50 16.03
CA GLY A 47 -1.77 7.29 14.98
C GLY A 47 -1.76 8.42 13.95
N PRO A 48 -0.75 8.45 13.06
CA PRO A 48 -0.66 9.45 12.01
C PRO A 48 -1.84 9.34 11.02
N ALA A 49 -2.21 10.47 10.41
CA ALA A 49 -3.16 10.49 9.31
C ALA A 49 -2.65 9.63 8.14
N LEU A 50 -3.55 9.00 7.40
CA LEU A 50 -3.18 8.24 6.20
C LEU A 50 -2.45 9.11 5.18
N LYS A 51 -2.88 10.37 5.04
CA LYS A 51 -2.21 11.38 4.22
C LYS A 51 -0.75 11.59 4.64
N THR A 52 -0.47 11.68 5.93
CA THR A 52 0.89 11.84 6.46
C THR A 52 1.75 10.62 6.16
N ILE A 53 1.19 9.43 6.28
CA ILE A 53 1.88 8.18 5.91
C ILE A 53 2.21 8.20 4.40
N ALA A 54 1.24 8.53 3.55
CA ALA A 54 1.45 8.60 2.12
C ALA A 54 2.56 9.60 1.74
N GLU A 55 2.57 10.77 2.35
CA GLU A 55 3.60 11.81 2.14
C GLU A 55 5.00 11.31 2.53
N LYS A 56 5.11 10.60 3.68
CA LYS A 56 6.37 10.05 4.16
C LYS A 56 6.99 9.05 3.17
N TYR A 57 6.17 8.25 2.52
CA TYR A 57 6.63 7.18 1.63
C TYR A 57 6.61 7.54 0.14
N ARG A 58 6.17 8.75 -0.21
CA ARG A 58 6.10 9.20 -1.62
C ARG A 58 7.47 9.14 -2.28
N GLY A 59 7.53 8.49 -3.46
CA GLY A 59 8.75 8.33 -4.23
C GLY A 59 9.73 7.27 -3.72
N ARG A 60 9.39 6.51 -2.67
CA ARG A 60 10.20 5.39 -2.18
C ARG A 60 9.82 4.10 -2.88
N ASP A 61 10.78 3.41 -3.45
CA ASP A 61 10.58 2.13 -4.14
C ASP A 61 10.15 1.00 -3.17
N ASP A 62 10.55 1.10 -1.89
CA ASP A 62 10.24 0.13 -0.85
C ASP A 62 8.93 0.41 -0.08
N ALA A 63 8.19 1.45 -0.43
CA ALA A 63 7.01 1.90 0.31
C ALA A 63 5.99 0.78 0.56
N VAL A 64 5.62 0.04 -0.48
CA VAL A 64 4.65 -1.07 -0.37
C VAL A 64 5.18 -2.15 0.57
N ALA A 65 6.40 -2.60 0.39
CA ALA A 65 7.00 -3.65 1.22
C ALA A 65 7.12 -3.25 2.69
N VAL A 66 7.52 -2.01 2.96
CA VAL A 66 7.63 -1.47 4.32
C VAL A 66 6.27 -1.41 5.00
N LEU A 67 5.24 -0.92 4.32
CA LEU A 67 3.90 -0.84 4.90
C LEU A 67 3.25 -2.20 5.08
N VAL A 68 3.43 -3.13 4.13
CA VAL A 68 2.98 -4.53 4.32
C VAL A 68 3.61 -5.13 5.57
N LYS A 69 4.91 -4.98 5.74
CA LYS A 69 5.62 -5.46 6.93
C LYS A 69 5.08 -4.82 8.21
N HIS A 70 4.83 -3.51 8.20
CA HIS A 70 4.31 -2.78 9.36
C HIS A 70 2.97 -3.32 9.84
N ILE A 71 2.02 -3.54 8.93
CA ILE A 71 0.67 -3.99 9.27
C ILE A 71 0.55 -5.50 9.48
N THR A 72 1.57 -6.28 9.15
CA THR A 72 1.55 -7.75 9.29
C THR A 72 2.46 -8.30 10.38
N THR A 73 3.43 -7.53 10.88
CA THR A 73 4.40 -7.99 11.87
C THR A 73 4.21 -7.42 13.28
N GLY A 74 3.40 -6.38 13.43
CA GLY A 74 3.14 -5.76 14.73
C GLY A 74 4.37 -5.09 15.34
N PRO A 75 4.97 -4.10 14.69
CA PRO A 75 6.11 -3.39 15.27
C PRO A 75 5.74 -2.70 16.58
N LYS A 76 6.75 -2.44 17.40
CA LYS A 76 6.59 -1.62 18.60
C LYS A 76 6.35 -0.16 18.20
N ILE A 77 5.39 0.45 18.83
CA ILE A 77 5.00 1.85 18.66
C ILE A 77 4.89 2.51 20.03
N VAL A 78 4.93 3.83 20.08
CA VAL A 78 4.74 4.59 21.33
C VAL A 78 3.43 5.36 21.24
N ILE A 79 2.55 5.13 22.21
CA ILE A 79 1.27 5.82 22.35
C ILE A 79 1.22 6.39 23.79
N ASP A 80 1.07 7.71 23.91
CA ASP A 80 1.00 8.40 25.23
C ASP A 80 2.16 8.02 26.15
N ASP A 81 3.39 8.06 25.61
CA ASP A 81 4.66 7.71 26.26
C ASP A 81 4.78 6.23 26.70
N GLU A 82 3.87 5.37 26.29
CA GLU A 82 3.93 3.94 26.56
C GLU A 82 4.21 3.14 25.26
N GLU A 83 5.04 2.11 25.40
CA GLU A 83 5.31 1.19 24.30
C GLU A 83 4.16 0.20 24.15
N GLU A 84 3.63 0.12 22.93
CA GLU A 84 2.59 -0.83 22.55
C GLU A 84 2.98 -1.60 21.29
N THR A 85 2.26 -2.68 21.02
CA THR A 85 2.41 -3.43 19.77
C THR A 85 1.35 -2.97 18.78
N HIS A 86 1.77 -2.55 17.60
CA HIS A 86 0.85 -2.22 16.51
C HIS A 86 0.00 -3.43 16.14
N LYS A 87 -1.31 -3.21 15.94
CA LYS A 87 -2.22 -4.29 15.51
C LYS A 87 -1.80 -4.87 14.16
N THR A 88 -2.00 -6.17 14.03
CA THR A 88 -1.64 -6.90 12.81
C THR A 88 -2.87 -7.39 12.05
N LEU A 89 -2.74 -7.40 10.73
CA LEU A 89 -3.63 -8.14 9.85
C LEU A 89 -3.09 -9.55 9.62
N ARG A 90 -3.97 -10.53 9.56
CA ARG A 90 -3.61 -11.88 9.13
C ARG A 90 -3.41 -11.92 7.62
N LEU A 91 -2.37 -12.62 7.16
CA LEU A 91 -2.02 -12.79 5.75
C LEU A 91 -2.91 -13.83 5.04
N GLU A 92 -4.20 -13.89 5.33
CA GLU A 92 -5.11 -14.84 4.68
C GLU A 92 -5.39 -14.47 3.22
N ASP A 93 -5.31 -13.16 2.88
CA ASP A 93 -5.48 -12.67 1.53
C ASP A 93 -4.47 -11.57 1.23
N GLU A 94 -3.37 -11.95 0.60
CA GLU A 94 -2.30 -11.03 0.20
C GLU A 94 -2.79 -9.92 -0.73
N ALA A 95 -3.71 -10.22 -1.64
CA ALA A 95 -4.26 -9.23 -2.57
C ALA A 95 -5.03 -8.13 -1.84
N GLN A 96 -5.80 -8.47 -0.80
CA GLN A 96 -6.52 -7.49 0.02
C GLN A 96 -5.57 -6.60 0.83
N ILE A 97 -4.50 -7.18 1.36
CA ILE A 97 -3.47 -6.42 2.10
C ILE A 97 -2.75 -5.46 1.16
N LEU A 98 -2.37 -5.89 -0.03
CA LEU A 98 -1.75 -5.03 -1.03
C LEU A 98 -2.69 -3.90 -1.48
N ASN A 99 -3.97 -4.20 -1.66
CA ASN A 99 -4.96 -3.18 -1.98
C ASN A 99 -5.09 -2.13 -0.87
N LEU A 100 -5.12 -2.55 0.40
CA LEU A 100 -5.14 -1.64 1.54
C LEU A 100 -3.89 -0.75 1.58
N VAL A 101 -2.71 -1.31 1.39
CA VAL A 101 -1.46 -0.54 1.37
C VAL A 101 -1.47 0.48 0.23
N ARG A 102 -1.88 0.10 -0.97
CA ARG A 102 -2.02 1.03 -2.10
C ARG A 102 -3.05 2.12 -1.85
N TYR A 103 -4.14 1.77 -1.18
CA TYR A 103 -5.13 2.75 -0.74
C TYR A 103 -4.53 3.77 0.22
N ILE A 104 -3.77 3.33 1.22
CA ILE A 104 -3.06 4.23 2.15
C ILE A 104 -2.13 5.17 1.38
N LEU A 105 -1.33 4.62 0.47
CA LEU A 105 -0.38 5.40 -0.34
C LEU A 105 -1.03 6.35 -1.35
N SER A 106 -2.32 6.19 -1.62
CA SER A 106 -3.07 7.03 -2.56
C SER A 106 -3.61 8.33 -1.95
N HIS A 107 -3.45 8.53 -0.67
CA HIS A 107 -3.95 9.71 0.06
C HIS A 107 -3.17 10.99 -0.23
#